data_624757d083c7234b5d166e1d6de90a97
#
_entry.id   624757d083c7234b5d166e1d6de90a97
#
_cell.length_a   1.000
_cell.length_b   1.000
_cell.length_c   1.000
_cell.angle_alpha   90.00
_cell.angle_beta   90.00
_cell.angle_gamma   90.00
#
_symmetry.space_group_name_H-M   'P 1'
#
loop_
_entity.id
_entity.type
_entity.pdbx_description
1 polymer ?
#
loop_
_entity_poly.entity_id
_entity_poly.type
_entity_poly.pdbx_seq_one_letter_code
_entity_poly.pdbx_strand_id
1 'polypeptide(L)'
;MIKALDSFRFYAFLAVFLFHVKLFDGGYLGVQAFFVLSGFLLTPILVDTRTYMSLRRYMANFYGRRMLRIFPLYYLYLLVAGIFVAAAFALGHSHEPALVLFRKQWLWAATYLYDFFYASSAFRETPLLSHFWSLAVEEQFYLVWPLFIWLIPRQKLVGALWFVVFLGPLVRFGIYWAGTHTGLSGGVFYLPQTVYGLPFSHFDAFAVGGLAALATGPQWRNSAYPLALAAGLAGLAAQGVFAEQISWKALGYPPFMCGEWKLVWGYSLLNLAFAAILKAIPAQAFFPRLFSPAPLQYLGKISYGLYVYHYPVIWLFERAANGRLPPLFLNALMLAGTIAVSALSYELFEKRFIALKDRWFRKDGGKPRR
;
A
#
# COMPACT_ATOMS: atom_id res chain seq x y z
N MET A 1 -18.74 5.26 -5.04
CA MET A 1 -17.51 4.44 -5.01
C MET A 1 -17.79 3.21 -5.84
N ILE A 2 -16.87 2.76 -6.69
CA ILE A 2 -17.09 1.62 -7.59
C ILE A 2 -16.91 0.35 -6.78
N LYS A 3 -17.98 -0.38 -6.49
CA LYS A 3 -17.98 -1.54 -5.59
C LYS A 3 -16.96 -2.62 -5.97
N ALA A 4 -16.75 -2.85 -7.25
CA ALA A 4 -15.78 -3.83 -7.75
C ALA A 4 -14.31 -3.51 -7.35
N LEU A 5 -13.96 -2.23 -7.17
CA LEU A 5 -12.64 -1.83 -6.68
C LEU A 5 -12.45 -2.10 -5.18
N ASP A 6 -13.53 -2.23 -4.42
CA ASP A 6 -13.41 -2.68 -3.03
C ASP A 6 -12.99 -4.16 -2.98
N SER A 7 -13.52 -5.03 -3.85
CA SER A 7 -13.00 -6.41 -3.96
C SER A 7 -11.52 -6.45 -4.34
N PHE A 8 -11.05 -5.57 -5.23
CA PHE A 8 -9.62 -5.47 -5.55
C PHE A 8 -8.77 -5.11 -4.31
N ARG A 9 -9.24 -4.19 -3.45
CA ARG A 9 -8.56 -3.88 -2.18
C ARG A 9 -8.42 -5.10 -1.29
N PHE A 10 -9.47 -5.94 -1.22
CA PHE A 10 -9.38 -7.16 -0.44
C PHE A 10 -8.36 -8.14 -1.00
N TYR A 11 -8.31 -8.34 -2.32
CA TYR A 11 -7.29 -9.21 -2.93
C TYR A 11 -5.87 -8.67 -2.74
N ALA A 12 -5.67 -7.36 -2.84
CA ALA A 12 -4.38 -6.74 -2.54
C ALA A 12 -3.96 -6.95 -1.07
N PHE A 13 -4.90 -6.80 -0.13
CA PHE A 13 -4.66 -7.14 1.27
C PHE A 13 -4.40 -8.63 1.47
N LEU A 14 -5.20 -9.51 0.85
CA LEU A 14 -5.02 -10.97 0.97
C LEU A 14 -3.65 -11.40 0.49
N ALA A 15 -3.13 -10.81 -0.60
CA ALA A 15 -1.77 -11.06 -1.05
C ALA A 15 -0.74 -10.70 0.03
N VAL A 16 -0.86 -9.52 0.67
CA VAL A 16 0.02 -9.10 1.78
C VAL A 16 -0.10 -10.05 2.97
N PHE A 17 -1.32 -10.47 3.32
CA PHE A 17 -1.53 -11.44 4.40
C PHE A 17 -0.81 -12.77 4.10
N LEU A 18 -1.00 -13.31 2.89
CA LEU A 18 -0.36 -14.56 2.44
C LEU A 18 1.17 -14.46 2.42
N PHE A 19 1.72 -13.27 2.17
CA PHE A 19 3.15 -12.99 2.30
C PHE A 19 3.63 -13.15 3.75
N HIS A 20 2.93 -12.53 4.70
CA HIS A 20 3.34 -12.57 6.12
C HIS A 20 3.18 -13.96 6.74
N VAL A 21 2.23 -14.78 6.26
CA VAL A 21 2.11 -16.19 6.67
C VAL A 21 2.94 -17.17 5.79
N LYS A 22 3.86 -16.63 4.94
CA LYS A 22 4.84 -17.37 4.11
C LYS A 22 4.21 -18.35 3.11
N LEU A 23 2.98 -18.13 2.68
CA LEU A 23 2.30 -18.92 1.65
C LEU A 23 2.53 -18.40 0.23
N PHE A 24 2.77 -17.10 0.08
CA PHE A 24 2.94 -16.45 -1.21
C PHE A 24 4.01 -15.34 -1.14
N ASP A 25 5.20 -15.62 -1.62
CA ASP A 25 6.36 -14.71 -1.50
C ASP A 25 6.19 -13.43 -2.35
N GLY A 26 5.41 -13.48 -3.44
CA GLY A 26 5.05 -12.32 -4.24
C GLY A 26 3.96 -11.43 -3.61
N GLY A 27 3.40 -11.83 -2.46
CA GLY A 27 2.24 -11.14 -1.86
C GLY A 27 2.53 -9.72 -1.39
N TYR A 28 3.79 -9.36 -1.09
CA TYR A 28 4.19 -8.00 -0.77
C TYR A 28 3.83 -6.99 -1.87
N LEU A 29 3.69 -7.44 -3.13
CA LEU A 29 3.23 -6.61 -4.26
C LEU A 29 1.78 -6.10 -4.10
N GLY A 30 1.01 -6.66 -3.17
CA GLY A 30 -0.27 -6.09 -2.77
C GLY A 30 -0.17 -4.64 -2.29
N VAL A 31 0.94 -4.26 -1.65
CA VAL A 31 1.23 -2.86 -1.27
C VAL A 31 1.37 -1.99 -2.53
N GLN A 32 2.10 -2.48 -3.53
CA GLN A 32 2.28 -1.79 -4.80
C GLN A 32 0.93 -1.57 -5.52
N ALA A 33 0.05 -2.58 -5.49
CA ALA A 33 -1.30 -2.47 -6.01
C ALA A 33 -2.14 -1.39 -5.28
N PHE A 34 -1.96 -1.21 -3.95
CA PHE A 34 -2.59 -0.13 -3.21
C PHE A 34 -2.09 1.26 -3.62
N PHE A 35 -0.79 1.42 -3.89
CA PHE A 35 -0.25 2.71 -4.35
C PHE A 35 -0.83 3.10 -5.72
N VAL A 36 -0.88 2.16 -6.67
CA VAL A 36 -1.53 2.39 -7.98
C VAL A 36 -3.02 2.72 -7.81
N LEU A 37 -3.72 1.99 -6.93
CA LEU A 37 -5.14 2.24 -6.64
C LEU A 37 -5.36 3.63 -6.02
N SER A 38 -4.48 4.10 -5.15
CA SER A 38 -4.57 5.42 -4.54
C SER A 38 -4.44 6.51 -5.60
N GLY A 39 -3.48 6.41 -6.51
CA GLY A 39 -3.37 7.30 -7.67
C GLY A 39 -4.60 7.26 -8.57
N PHE A 40 -5.10 6.04 -8.87
CA PHE A 40 -6.29 5.82 -9.71
C PHE A 40 -7.55 6.49 -9.13
N LEU A 41 -7.76 6.41 -7.84
CA LEU A 41 -8.96 6.94 -7.20
C LEU A 41 -8.89 8.44 -6.90
N LEU A 42 -7.72 8.95 -6.54
CA LEU A 42 -7.59 10.31 -6.04
C LEU A 42 -7.34 11.33 -7.14
N THR A 43 -6.59 10.98 -8.17
CA THR A 43 -6.26 11.92 -9.25
C THR A 43 -7.49 12.50 -9.94
N PRO A 44 -8.51 11.72 -10.36
CA PRO A 44 -9.72 12.28 -10.96
C PRO A 44 -10.50 13.21 -10.03
N ILE A 45 -10.58 12.86 -8.74
CA ILE A 45 -11.25 13.68 -7.73
C ILE A 45 -10.56 15.04 -7.59
N LEU A 46 -9.23 15.04 -7.54
CA LEU A 46 -8.43 16.25 -7.43
C LEU A 46 -8.52 17.11 -8.69
N VAL A 47 -8.48 16.49 -9.87
CA VAL A 47 -8.63 17.20 -11.15
C VAL A 47 -10.03 17.82 -11.30
N ASP A 48 -11.07 17.15 -10.84
CA ASP A 48 -12.44 17.70 -10.89
C ASP A 48 -12.61 18.82 -9.85
N THR A 49 -12.21 18.59 -8.60
CA THR A 49 -12.44 19.56 -7.51
C THR A 49 -11.68 20.88 -7.70
N ARG A 50 -10.48 20.86 -8.28
CA ARG A 50 -9.72 22.09 -8.55
C ARG A 50 -10.41 23.03 -9.55
N THR A 51 -11.40 22.56 -10.33
CA THR A 51 -12.07 23.41 -11.34
C THR A 51 -13.08 24.36 -10.74
N TYR A 52 -13.56 24.11 -9.52
CA TYR A 52 -14.62 24.90 -8.87
C TYR A 52 -14.33 25.29 -7.41
N MET A 53 -13.19 24.87 -6.85
CA MET A 53 -12.80 25.28 -5.49
C MET A 53 -11.64 26.26 -5.53
N SER A 54 -11.59 27.18 -4.55
CA SER A 54 -10.36 27.91 -4.24
C SER A 54 -9.29 26.98 -3.66
N LEU A 55 -8.00 27.31 -3.79
CA LEU A 55 -6.89 26.48 -3.26
C LEU A 55 -7.08 26.10 -1.78
N ARG A 56 -7.40 27.08 -0.93
CA ARG A 56 -7.63 26.85 0.50
C ARG A 56 -8.73 25.81 0.74
N ARG A 57 -9.87 25.95 0.04
CA ARG A 57 -11.00 25.03 0.18
C ARG A 57 -10.70 23.64 -0.39
N TYR A 58 -10.01 23.59 -1.52
CA TYR A 58 -9.55 22.36 -2.14
C TYR A 58 -8.63 21.57 -1.21
N MET A 59 -7.59 22.20 -0.65
CA MET A 59 -6.67 21.57 0.29
C MET A 59 -7.39 21.13 1.58
N ALA A 60 -8.19 22.01 2.19
CA ALA A 60 -8.93 21.68 3.41
C ALA A 60 -9.90 20.51 3.19
N ASN A 61 -10.59 20.47 2.04
CA ASN A 61 -11.51 19.37 1.71
C ASN A 61 -10.75 18.05 1.51
N PHE A 62 -9.64 18.06 0.80
CA PHE A 62 -8.86 16.86 0.56
C PHE A 62 -8.26 16.31 1.86
N TYR A 63 -7.50 17.13 2.60
CA TYR A 63 -6.84 16.69 3.83
C TYR A 63 -7.85 16.31 4.91
N GLY A 64 -8.89 17.10 5.12
CA GLY A 64 -9.93 16.78 6.10
C GLY A 64 -10.60 15.42 5.82
N ARG A 65 -10.86 15.11 4.55
CA ARG A 65 -11.42 13.80 4.15
C ARG A 65 -10.44 12.65 4.38
N ARG A 66 -9.14 12.86 4.18
CA ARG A 66 -8.11 11.83 4.41
C ARG A 66 -7.88 11.63 5.91
N MET A 67 -7.67 12.71 6.65
CA MET A 67 -7.48 12.67 8.10
C MET A 67 -8.62 11.91 8.81
N LEU A 68 -9.89 12.24 8.54
CA LEU A 68 -11.04 11.56 9.16
C LEU A 68 -11.20 10.09 8.71
N ARG A 69 -10.54 9.66 7.65
CA ARG A 69 -10.57 8.27 7.21
C ARG A 69 -9.44 7.43 7.81
N ILE A 70 -8.27 8.01 8.02
CA ILE A 70 -7.03 7.29 8.31
C ILE A 70 -6.60 7.48 9.76
N PHE A 71 -6.47 8.72 10.22
CA PHE A 71 -5.90 9.05 11.54
C PHE A 71 -6.64 8.44 12.71
N PRO A 72 -8.00 8.36 12.75
CA PRO A 72 -8.67 7.81 13.92
C PRO A 72 -8.23 6.38 14.21
N LEU A 73 -8.23 5.48 13.22
CA LEU A 73 -7.79 4.11 13.41
C LEU A 73 -6.26 4.02 13.63
N TYR A 74 -5.48 4.78 12.87
CA TYR A 74 -4.02 4.78 12.96
C TYR A 74 -3.54 5.09 14.38
N TYR A 75 -4.00 6.20 14.94
CA TYR A 75 -3.60 6.62 16.28
C TYR A 75 -4.27 5.81 17.39
N LEU A 76 -5.50 5.30 17.17
CA LEU A 76 -6.11 4.34 18.08
C LEU A 76 -5.24 3.07 18.19
N TYR A 77 -4.77 2.55 17.06
CA TYR A 77 -3.88 1.39 17.05
C TYR A 77 -2.59 1.67 17.82
N LEU A 78 -1.92 2.79 17.53
CA LEU A 78 -0.68 3.15 18.23
C LEU A 78 -0.89 3.32 19.74
N LEU A 79 -2.02 3.91 20.15
CA LEU A 79 -2.39 4.07 21.55
C LEU A 79 -2.62 2.71 22.23
N VAL A 80 -3.45 1.85 21.62
CA VAL A 80 -3.76 0.51 22.17
C VAL A 80 -2.51 -0.36 22.22
N ALA A 81 -1.68 -0.36 21.18
CA ALA A 81 -0.41 -1.09 21.17
C ALA A 81 0.56 -0.54 22.22
N GLY A 82 0.61 0.79 22.38
CA GLY A 82 1.43 1.43 23.43
C GLY A 82 1.00 1.04 24.85
N ILE A 83 -0.31 1.05 25.12
CA ILE A 83 -0.86 0.61 26.43
C ILE A 83 -0.56 -0.89 26.64
N PHE A 84 -0.76 -1.72 25.63
CA PHE A 84 -0.44 -3.15 25.70
C PHE A 84 1.03 -3.39 26.01
N VAL A 85 1.95 -2.69 25.33
CA VAL A 85 3.38 -2.78 25.56
C VAL A 85 3.74 -2.31 26.97
N ALA A 86 3.18 -1.19 27.44
CA ALA A 86 3.42 -0.67 28.80
C ALA A 86 2.94 -1.66 29.87
N ALA A 87 1.74 -2.24 29.71
CA ALA A 87 1.20 -3.24 30.62
C ALA A 87 2.06 -4.52 30.63
N ALA A 88 2.48 -5.00 29.45
CA ALA A 88 3.36 -6.17 29.35
C ALA A 88 4.69 -5.97 30.06
N PHE A 89 5.29 -4.76 29.95
CA PHE A 89 6.50 -4.42 30.70
C PHE A 89 6.27 -4.42 32.22
N ALA A 90 5.16 -3.85 32.69
CA ALA A 90 4.78 -3.86 34.10
C ALA A 90 4.58 -5.28 34.65
N LEU A 91 4.16 -6.21 33.80
CA LEU A 91 3.99 -7.64 34.12
C LEU A 91 5.28 -8.49 33.97
N GLY A 92 6.43 -7.85 33.73
CA GLY A 92 7.73 -8.54 33.68
C GLY A 92 8.14 -9.04 32.27
N HIS A 93 7.36 -8.77 31.22
CA HIS A 93 7.70 -9.18 29.84
C HIS A 93 8.64 -8.19 29.11
N SER A 94 9.53 -7.53 29.85
CA SER A 94 10.46 -6.51 29.32
C SER A 94 11.50 -7.04 28.34
N HIS A 95 11.72 -8.34 28.30
CA HIS A 95 12.72 -8.99 27.43
C HIS A 95 12.15 -9.43 26.08
N GLU A 96 10.84 -9.29 25.86
CA GLU A 96 10.19 -9.67 24.61
C GLU A 96 10.65 -8.75 23.45
N PRO A 97 11.33 -9.29 22.42
CA PRO A 97 11.93 -8.48 21.36
C PRO A 97 10.94 -7.56 20.66
N ALA A 98 9.73 -8.06 20.36
CA ALA A 98 8.71 -7.26 19.66
C ALA A 98 8.27 -6.03 20.46
N LEU A 99 8.17 -6.15 21.79
CA LEU A 99 7.77 -5.07 22.68
C LEU A 99 8.90 -4.05 22.87
N VAL A 100 10.14 -4.53 23.00
CA VAL A 100 11.33 -3.66 23.07
C VAL A 100 11.48 -2.84 21.78
N LEU A 101 11.31 -3.49 20.63
CA LEU A 101 11.41 -2.81 19.34
C LEU A 101 10.28 -1.80 19.13
N PHE A 102 9.05 -2.11 19.55
CA PHE A 102 7.96 -1.14 19.55
C PHE A 102 8.34 0.16 20.28
N ARG A 103 8.87 0.05 21.50
CA ARG A 103 9.31 1.22 22.31
C ARG A 103 10.40 2.06 21.64
N LYS A 104 11.26 1.43 20.84
CA LYS A 104 12.32 2.13 20.09
C LYS A 104 11.83 2.80 18.83
N GLN A 105 10.74 2.30 18.24
CA GLN A 105 10.34 2.64 16.88
C GLN A 105 9.02 3.43 16.78
N TRP A 106 8.18 3.47 17.84
CA TRP A 106 6.82 4.03 17.78
C TRP A 106 6.78 5.50 17.37
N LEU A 107 7.80 6.30 17.71
CA LEU A 107 7.88 7.71 17.31
C LEU A 107 7.98 7.87 15.77
N TRP A 108 8.74 7.00 15.12
CA TRP A 108 8.83 7.00 13.67
C TRP A 108 7.46 6.69 13.03
N ALA A 109 6.74 5.75 13.60
CA ALA A 109 5.37 5.47 13.15
C ALA A 109 4.44 6.66 13.45
N ALA A 110 4.45 7.22 14.67
CA ALA A 110 3.58 8.33 15.06
C ALA A 110 3.76 9.59 14.20
N THR A 111 4.94 9.78 13.62
CA THR A 111 5.27 10.93 12.74
C THR A 111 5.16 10.64 11.25
N TYR A 112 4.70 9.45 10.85
CA TYR A 112 4.69 9.01 9.44
C TYR A 112 6.06 9.10 8.74
N LEU A 113 7.14 8.86 9.48
CA LEU A 113 8.52 8.78 8.98
C LEU A 113 9.09 7.36 9.08
N TYR A 114 8.22 6.38 9.30
CA TYR A 114 8.63 5.00 9.52
C TYR A 114 9.27 4.35 8.29
N ASP A 115 8.96 4.82 7.11
CA ASP A 115 9.55 4.43 5.83
C ASP A 115 11.05 4.80 5.73
N PHE A 116 11.45 5.98 6.22
CA PHE A 116 12.86 6.36 6.30
C PHE A 116 13.61 5.53 7.34
N PHE A 117 12.97 5.25 8.48
CA PHE A 117 13.55 4.34 9.46
C PHE A 117 13.65 2.91 8.91
N TYR A 118 12.62 2.43 8.22
CA TYR A 118 12.60 1.13 7.55
C TYR A 118 13.73 1.00 6.54
N ALA A 119 14.04 2.05 5.79
CA ALA A 119 15.14 2.09 4.82
C ALA A 119 16.54 2.14 5.46
N SER A 120 16.67 2.36 6.76
CA SER A 120 17.95 2.52 7.46
C SER A 120 18.51 1.18 7.96
N SER A 121 19.83 1.11 8.18
CA SER A 121 20.51 -0.04 8.79
C SER A 121 20.13 -0.28 10.27
N ALA A 122 19.57 0.73 10.93
CA ALA A 122 19.07 0.63 12.30
C ALA A 122 17.74 -0.12 12.41
N PHE A 123 17.05 -0.32 11.28
CA PHE A 123 15.78 -1.03 11.28
C PHE A 123 15.92 -2.48 11.78
N ARG A 124 15.00 -2.86 12.62
CA ARG A 124 14.78 -4.26 13.04
C ARG A 124 13.29 -4.52 12.98
N GLU A 125 12.93 -5.64 12.37
CA GLU A 125 11.55 -6.00 12.16
C GLU A 125 10.80 -6.25 13.46
N THR A 126 9.61 -5.65 13.58
CA THR A 126 8.66 -5.92 14.68
C THR A 126 7.26 -6.12 14.10
N PRO A 127 6.54 -7.18 14.51
CA PRO A 127 5.19 -7.44 14.03
C PRO A 127 4.18 -6.35 14.44
N LEU A 128 4.54 -5.48 15.38
CA LEU A 128 3.68 -4.40 15.83
C LEU A 128 3.72 -3.17 14.91
N LEU A 129 4.85 -2.90 14.21
CA LEU A 129 5.00 -1.65 13.46
C LEU A 129 5.56 -1.81 12.04
N SER A 130 6.23 -2.93 11.70
CA SER A 130 7.03 -2.99 10.46
C SER A 130 6.21 -2.70 9.20
N HIS A 131 4.93 -3.07 9.14
CA HIS A 131 4.05 -2.78 7.99
C HIS A 131 3.65 -1.30 7.87
N PHE A 132 3.95 -0.45 8.86
CA PHE A 132 3.61 0.98 8.87
C PHE A 132 4.46 1.81 7.89
N TRP A 133 5.58 1.27 7.39
CA TRP A 133 6.38 1.96 6.38
C TRP A 133 5.55 2.34 5.14
N SER A 134 4.69 1.46 4.67
CA SER A 134 3.87 1.72 3.49
C SER A 134 2.75 2.73 3.75
N LEU A 135 2.21 2.77 4.98
CA LEU A 135 1.25 3.81 5.38
C LEU A 135 1.93 5.18 5.46
N ALA A 136 3.21 5.25 5.87
CA ALA A 136 4.00 6.48 5.84
C ALA A 136 4.19 6.97 4.38
N VAL A 137 4.58 6.09 3.46
CA VAL A 137 4.69 6.41 2.03
C VAL A 137 3.35 6.94 1.48
N GLU A 138 2.23 6.32 1.84
CA GLU A 138 0.91 6.73 1.37
C GLU A 138 0.51 8.12 1.91
N GLU A 139 0.79 8.43 3.19
CA GLU A 139 0.50 9.75 3.76
C GLU A 139 1.40 10.84 3.17
N GLN A 140 2.66 10.55 2.90
CA GLN A 140 3.56 11.48 2.21
C GLN A 140 3.10 11.74 0.76
N PHE A 141 2.58 10.72 0.07
CA PHE A 141 1.91 10.93 -1.20
C PHE A 141 0.68 11.84 -1.04
N TYR A 142 -0.17 11.62 -0.03
CA TYR A 142 -1.32 12.52 0.20
C TYR A 142 -0.89 13.95 0.50
N LEU A 143 0.26 14.15 1.13
CA LEU A 143 0.79 15.49 1.39
C LEU A 143 1.16 16.22 0.10
N VAL A 144 1.83 15.55 -0.84
CA VAL A 144 2.40 16.16 -2.04
C VAL A 144 1.41 16.19 -3.21
N TRP A 145 0.60 15.13 -3.39
CA TRP A 145 -0.18 14.92 -4.60
C TRP A 145 -1.23 15.99 -4.92
N PRO A 146 -2.02 16.51 -3.95
CA PRO A 146 -2.98 17.57 -4.25
C PRO A 146 -2.29 18.85 -4.70
N LEU A 147 -1.13 19.19 -4.15
CA LEU A 147 -0.36 20.35 -4.57
C LEU A 147 0.19 20.15 -5.99
N PHE A 148 0.75 18.97 -6.29
CA PHE A 148 1.21 18.62 -7.64
C PHE A 148 0.07 18.76 -8.67
N ILE A 149 -1.11 18.18 -8.39
CA ILE A 149 -2.28 18.29 -9.29
C ILE A 149 -2.77 19.74 -9.42
N TRP A 150 -2.68 20.55 -8.37
CA TRP A 150 -3.09 21.95 -8.40
C TRP A 150 -2.17 22.81 -9.27
N LEU A 151 -0.86 22.65 -9.12
CA LEU A 151 0.15 23.48 -9.78
C LEU A 151 0.29 23.19 -11.28
N ILE A 152 0.06 21.95 -11.71
CA ILE A 152 0.25 21.56 -13.11
C ILE A 152 -0.98 21.98 -13.95
N PRO A 153 -0.84 22.80 -15.00
CA PRO A 153 -1.92 23.12 -15.91
C PRO A 153 -2.56 21.86 -16.51
N ARG A 154 -3.91 21.89 -16.69
CA ARG A 154 -4.67 20.72 -17.15
C ARG A 154 -4.13 20.13 -18.46
N GLN A 155 -3.71 20.98 -19.38
CA GLN A 155 -3.18 20.59 -20.69
C GLN A 155 -1.84 19.85 -20.58
N LYS A 156 -1.03 20.16 -19.55
CA LYS A 156 0.28 19.54 -19.29
C LYS A 156 0.22 18.37 -18.32
N LEU A 157 -0.92 18.12 -17.68
CA LEU A 157 -1.03 17.15 -16.59
C LEU A 157 -0.67 15.72 -17.03
N VAL A 158 -1.17 15.28 -18.17
CA VAL A 158 -0.87 13.94 -18.69
C VAL A 158 0.64 13.79 -18.96
N GLY A 159 1.28 14.80 -19.57
CA GLY A 159 2.74 14.81 -19.78
C GLY A 159 3.52 14.81 -18.46
N ALA A 160 3.08 15.58 -17.47
CA ALA A 160 3.71 15.61 -16.14
C ALA A 160 3.56 14.26 -15.41
N LEU A 161 2.42 13.59 -15.52
CA LEU A 161 2.23 12.25 -14.96
C LEU A 161 3.15 11.21 -15.64
N TRP A 162 3.28 11.26 -16.98
CA TRP A 162 4.23 10.40 -17.69
C TRP A 162 5.68 10.69 -17.28
N PHE A 163 6.03 11.96 -17.07
CA PHE A 163 7.35 12.33 -16.55
C PHE A 163 7.61 11.65 -15.18
N VAL A 164 6.65 11.68 -14.26
CA VAL A 164 6.78 10.99 -12.96
C VAL A 164 6.90 9.47 -13.13
N VAL A 165 6.16 8.87 -14.08
CA VAL A 165 6.28 7.42 -14.38
C VAL A 165 7.69 7.07 -14.86
N PHE A 166 8.27 7.84 -15.75
CA PHE A 166 9.65 7.59 -16.23
C PHE A 166 10.71 7.94 -15.19
N LEU A 167 10.43 8.89 -14.30
CA LEU A 167 11.33 9.26 -13.21
C LEU A 167 11.47 8.12 -12.19
N GLY A 168 10.43 7.33 -11.95
CA GLY A 168 10.44 6.24 -10.96
C GLY A 168 11.60 5.25 -11.12
N PRO A 169 11.77 4.59 -12.28
CA PRO A 169 12.92 3.69 -12.51
C PRO A 169 14.26 4.42 -12.43
N LEU A 170 14.36 5.68 -12.85
CA LEU A 170 15.58 6.46 -12.74
C LEU A 170 15.96 6.75 -11.28
N VAL A 171 14.97 7.05 -10.43
CA VAL A 171 15.19 7.24 -8.99
C VAL A 171 15.65 5.93 -8.35
N ARG A 172 14.99 4.82 -8.64
CA ARG A 172 15.41 3.50 -8.11
C ARG A 172 16.82 3.13 -8.57
N PHE A 173 17.14 3.39 -9.84
CA PHE A 173 18.49 3.22 -10.36
C PHE A 173 19.51 4.11 -9.62
N GLY A 174 19.20 5.40 -9.43
CA GLY A 174 20.06 6.33 -8.71
C GLY A 174 20.32 5.91 -7.26
N ILE A 175 19.29 5.45 -6.53
CA ILE A 175 19.44 4.91 -5.18
C ILE A 175 20.33 3.65 -5.18
N TYR A 176 20.09 2.74 -6.13
CA TYR A 176 20.88 1.53 -6.29
C TYR A 176 22.34 1.86 -6.59
N TRP A 177 22.58 2.72 -7.57
CA TRP A 177 23.93 3.13 -7.98
C TRP A 177 24.68 3.83 -6.83
N ALA A 178 24.04 4.78 -6.18
CA ALA A 178 24.63 5.46 -5.02
C ALA A 178 24.97 4.46 -3.90
N GLY A 179 24.05 3.56 -3.56
CA GLY A 179 24.28 2.54 -2.55
C GLY A 179 25.45 1.62 -2.84
N THR A 180 25.66 1.25 -4.10
CA THR A 180 26.75 0.34 -4.50
C THR A 180 28.11 1.00 -4.65
N HIS A 181 28.17 2.32 -5.00
CA HIS A 181 29.41 3.00 -5.34
C HIS A 181 29.93 3.95 -4.25
N THR A 182 29.07 4.40 -3.33
CA THR A 182 29.48 5.37 -2.30
C THR A 182 29.80 4.74 -0.94
N GLY A 183 29.81 3.41 -0.84
CA GLY A 183 30.01 2.70 0.42
C GLY A 183 28.85 2.82 1.41
N LEU A 184 27.76 3.53 1.07
CA LEU A 184 26.57 3.67 1.90
C LEU A 184 25.86 2.34 2.16
N SER A 185 26.02 1.36 1.26
CA SER A 185 25.46 0.02 1.40
C SER A 185 26.12 -0.86 2.47
N GLY A 186 27.35 -0.50 2.88
CA GLY A 186 28.12 -1.32 3.84
C GLY A 186 27.84 -1.02 5.32
N GLY A 187 27.13 0.07 5.65
CA GLY A 187 26.97 0.46 7.05
C GLY A 187 25.68 1.18 7.42
N VAL A 188 25.05 1.90 6.49
CA VAL A 188 23.90 2.76 6.83
C VAL A 188 22.58 2.23 6.24
N PHE A 189 22.62 1.55 5.08
CA PHE A 189 21.41 1.12 4.37
C PHE A 189 21.51 -0.32 3.86
N TYR A 190 20.47 -1.12 4.09
CA TYR A 190 20.27 -2.37 3.38
C TYR A 190 19.60 -2.07 2.04
N LEU A 191 20.38 -2.05 0.98
CA LEU A 191 20.04 -1.50 -0.33
C LEU A 191 18.67 -1.91 -0.91
N PRO A 192 18.29 -3.21 -0.92
CA PRO A 192 16.97 -3.60 -1.44
C PRO A 192 15.82 -3.00 -0.65
N GLN A 193 15.98 -2.99 0.66
CA GLN A 193 15.00 -2.45 1.58
C GLN A 193 14.91 -0.92 1.47
N THR A 194 16.05 -0.25 1.22
CA THR A 194 16.11 1.19 0.97
C THR A 194 15.35 1.54 -0.32
N VAL A 195 15.62 0.82 -1.43
CA VAL A 195 14.90 1.06 -2.69
C VAL A 195 13.41 0.80 -2.51
N TYR A 196 13.02 -0.25 -1.78
CA TYR A 196 11.61 -0.60 -1.58
C TYR A 196 10.91 0.29 -0.55
N GLY A 197 11.60 0.77 0.49
CA GLY A 197 11.00 1.54 1.58
C GLY A 197 10.77 3.01 1.25
N LEU A 198 11.65 3.63 0.45
CA LEU A 198 11.60 5.07 0.23
C LEU A 198 10.42 5.52 -0.64
N PRO A 199 9.75 6.63 -0.32
CA PRO A 199 8.55 7.10 -1.00
C PRO A 199 8.82 7.48 -2.45
N PHE A 200 10.01 8.00 -2.74
CA PHE A 200 10.44 8.41 -4.10
C PHE A 200 10.45 7.24 -5.08
N SER A 201 10.66 6.02 -4.61
CA SER A 201 10.66 4.80 -5.40
C SER A 201 9.28 4.39 -5.91
N HIS A 202 8.20 4.99 -5.38
CA HIS A 202 6.82 4.59 -5.62
C HIS A 202 5.94 5.67 -6.27
N PHE A 203 6.46 6.88 -6.48
CA PHE A 203 5.64 7.94 -7.10
C PHE A 203 5.16 7.59 -8.50
N ASP A 204 5.89 6.76 -9.24
CA ASP A 204 5.46 6.22 -10.51
C ASP A 204 4.20 5.34 -10.40
N ALA A 205 4.02 4.61 -9.30
CA ALA A 205 2.81 3.81 -9.05
C ALA A 205 1.55 4.69 -8.94
N PHE A 206 1.64 5.77 -8.18
CA PHE A 206 0.54 6.73 -8.05
C PHE A 206 0.27 7.46 -9.37
N ALA A 207 1.33 7.83 -10.10
CA ALA A 207 1.21 8.53 -11.37
C ALA A 207 0.56 7.67 -12.46
N VAL A 208 0.98 6.40 -12.60
CA VAL A 208 0.38 5.49 -13.59
C VAL A 208 -1.07 5.16 -13.27
N GLY A 209 -1.40 5.03 -11.98
CA GLY A 209 -2.79 4.92 -11.53
C GLY A 209 -3.63 6.12 -11.95
N GLY A 210 -3.12 7.32 -11.74
CA GLY A 210 -3.72 8.58 -12.19
C GLY A 210 -3.92 8.65 -13.70
N LEU A 211 -2.92 8.28 -14.49
CA LEU A 211 -2.99 8.20 -15.95
C LEU A 211 -4.09 7.26 -16.42
N ALA A 212 -4.15 6.04 -15.90
CA ALA A 212 -5.18 5.08 -16.26
C ALA A 212 -6.59 5.58 -15.92
N ALA A 213 -6.74 6.29 -14.79
CA ALA A 213 -8.02 6.86 -14.39
C ALA A 213 -8.48 8.01 -15.30
N LEU A 214 -7.56 8.86 -15.75
CA LEU A 214 -7.85 10.00 -16.64
C LEU A 214 -8.02 9.60 -18.11
N ALA A 215 -7.52 8.44 -18.51
CA ALA A 215 -7.61 7.98 -19.88
C ALA A 215 -9.08 7.71 -20.30
N THR A 216 -9.46 8.20 -21.46
CA THR A 216 -10.82 8.06 -22.00
C THR A 216 -11.00 6.88 -22.96
N GLY A 217 -9.91 6.44 -23.60
CA GLY A 217 -9.93 5.34 -24.56
C GLY A 217 -9.94 3.93 -23.95
N PRO A 218 -10.23 2.89 -24.76
CA PRO A 218 -10.28 1.50 -24.32
C PRO A 218 -8.89 0.87 -24.11
N GLN A 219 -7.80 1.53 -24.50
CA GLN A 219 -6.44 0.97 -24.56
C GLN A 219 -6.02 0.37 -23.19
N TRP A 220 -6.14 1.13 -22.11
CA TRP A 220 -5.83 0.64 -20.78
C TRP A 220 -6.67 -0.58 -20.36
N ARG A 221 -7.95 -0.55 -20.68
CA ARG A 221 -8.85 -1.68 -20.38
C ARG A 221 -8.45 -2.93 -21.15
N ASN A 222 -8.17 -2.78 -22.44
CA ASN A 222 -7.85 -3.89 -23.33
C ASN A 222 -6.45 -4.46 -23.07
N SER A 223 -5.54 -3.68 -22.48
CA SER A 223 -4.19 -4.12 -22.13
C SER A 223 -4.10 -4.86 -20.79
N ALA A 224 -5.20 -5.02 -20.04
CA ALA A 224 -5.16 -5.63 -18.70
C ALA A 224 -4.59 -7.07 -18.71
N TYR A 225 -5.11 -7.95 -19.58
CA TYR A 225 -4.60 -9.32 -19.71
C TYR A 225 -3.17 -9.36 -20.30
N PRO A 226 -2.87 -8.71 -21.45
CA PRO A 226 -1.54 -8.75 -22.01
C PRO A 226 -0.47 -8.16 -21.07
N LEU A 227 -0.75 -7.07 -20.36
CA LEU A 227 0.22 -6.51 -19.40
C LEU A 227 0.41 -7.40 -18.16
N ALA A 228 -0.66 -7.99 -17.64
CA ALA A 228 -0.55 -8.95 -16.53
C ALA A 228 0.28 -10.17 -16.92
N LEU A 229 0.02 -10.72 -18.11
CA LEU A 229 0.78 -11.85 -18.67
C LEU A 229 2.25 -11.44 -18.91
N ALA A 230 2.48 -10.31 -19.58
CA ALA A 230 3.83 -9.81 -19.86
C ALA A 230 4.63 -9.57 -18.58
N ALA A 231 4.01 -8.99 -17.55
CA ALA A 231 4.66 -8.79 -16.25
C ALA A 231 5.05 -10.15 -15.63
N GLY A 232 4.14 -11.13 -15.59
CA GLY A 232 4.45 -12.47 -15.08
C GLY A 232 5.56 -13.17 -15.86
N LEU A 233 5.47 -13.19 -17.19
CA LEU A 233 6.47 -13.82 -18.05
C LEU A 233 7.84 -13.12 -17.95
N ALA A 234 7.89 -11.80 -17.91
CA ALA A 234 9.14 -11.05 -17.75
C ALA A 234 9.83 -11.36 -16.41
N GLY A 235 9.06 -11.43 -15.32
CA GLY A 235 9.58 -11.82 -14.01
C GLY A 235 10.16 -13.24 -13.99
N LEU A 236 9.40 -14.20 -14.52
CA LEU A 236 9.82 -15.60 -14.57
C LEU A 236 11.00 -15.81 -15.54
N ALA A 237 11.00 -15.17 -16.71
CA ALA A 237 12.08 -15.24 -17.67
C ALA A 237 13.40 -14.68 -17.10
N ALA A 238 13.33 -13.49 -16.45
CA ALA A 238 14.50 -12.93 -15.79
C ALA A 238 15.03 -13.88 -14.69
N GLN A 239 14.14 -14.47 -13.90
CA GLN A 239 14.55 -15.44 -12.89
C GLN A 239 15.16 -16.72 -13.50
N GLY A 240 14.58 -17.23 -14.60
CA GLY A 240 15.09 -18.42 -15.28
C GLY A 240 16.44 -18.24 -15.96
N VAL A 241 16.78 -17.00 -16.37
CA VAL A 241 18.07 -16.68 -17.01
C VAL A 241 19.18 -16.42 -15.99
N PHE A 242 18.85 -15.75 -14.86
CA PHE A 242 19.85 -15.22 -13.94
C PHE A 242 19.86 -15.86 -12.55
N ALA A 243 18.82 -16.59 -12.17
CA ALA A 243 18.75 -17.26 -10.87
C ALA A 243 18.97 -18.77 -11.00
N GLU A 244 19.60 -19.37 -10.00
CA GLU A 244 19.78 -20.82 -9.93
C GLU A 244 18.46 -21.59 -9.74
N GLN A 245 17.44 -20.93 -9.19
CA GLN A 245 16.13 -21.52 -8.93
C GLN A 245 14.98 -20.54 -9.21
N ILE A 246 13.93 -21.04 -9.87
CA ILE A 246 12.71 -20.28 -10.10
C ILE A 246 11.78 -20.42 -8.88
N SER A 247 11.50 -19.31 -8.21
CA SER A 247 10.52 -19.25 -7.14
C SER A 247 9.10 -19.04 -7.70
N TRP A 248 8.37 -20.13 -7.89
CA TRP A 248 6.96 -20.07 -8.33
C TRP A 248 6.06 -19.32 -7.34
N LYS A 249 6.38 -19.39 -6.03
CA LYS A 249 5.67 -18.63 -4.98
C LYS A 249 5.79 -17.12 -5.12
N ALA A 250 6.81 -16.65 -5.85
CA ALA A 250 7.04 -15.23 -6.08
C ALA A 250 6.54 -14.75 -7.46
N LEU A 251 6.07 -15.67 -8.33
CA LEU A 251 5.69 -15.36 -9.72
C LEU A 251 6.78 -14.56 -10.47
N GLY A 252 8.05 -14.88 -10.24
CA GLY A 252 9.18 -14.18 -10.81
C GLY A 252 9.59 -12.89 -10.11
N TYR A 253 8.91 -12.51 -9.03
CA TYR A 253 9.21 -11.29 -8.25
C TYR A 253 9.43 -11.64 -6.79
N PRO A 254 10.61 -12.18 -6.41
CA PRO A 254 10.93 -12.48 -5.02
C PRO A 254 11.00 -11.16 -4.21
N PRO A 255 10.82 -11.23 -2.88
CA PRO A 255 11.00 -10.07 -2.03
C PRO A 255 12.37 -9.41 -2.25
N PHE A 256 12.39 -8.06 -2.23
CA PHE A 256 13.62 -7.29 -2.39
C PHE A 256 14.40 -7.54 -3.70
N MET A 257 13.74 -7.69 -4.79
CA MET A 257 14.17 -7.90 -6.19
C MET A 257 15.54 -7.31 -6.59
N CYS A 258 16.63 -7.71 -5.94
CA CYS A 258 17.96 -7.17 -6.19
C CYS A 258 18.62 -7.73 -7.44
N GLY A 259 18.33 -8.99 -7.75
CA GLY A 259 18.86 -9.63 -8.93
C GLY A 259 18.30 -9.04 -10.22
N GLU A 260 19.07 -9.10 -11.29
CA GLU A 260 18.72 -8.76 -12.68
C GLU A 260 18.11 -7.35 -12.82
N TRP A 261 18.45 -6.43 -11.92
CA TRP A 261 17.93 -5.06 -11.93
C TRP A 261 16.40 -4.95 -11.84
N LYS A 262 15.71 -6.01 -11.40
CA LYS A 262 14.25 -6.03 -11.22
C LYS A 262 13.74 -4.94 -10.30
N LEU A 263 14.53 -4.57 -9.28
CA LEU A 263 14.21 -3.43 -8.41
C LEU A 263 14.04 -2.11 -9.19
N VAL A 264 14.66 -1.98 -10.37
CA VAL A 264 14.55 -0.79 -11.22
C VAL A 264 13.34 -0.87 -12.13
N TRP A 265 13.25 -1.91 -12.98
CA TRP A 265 12.22 -2.03 -14.01
C TRP A 265 10.95 -2.78 -13.56
N GLY A 266 11.11 -3.75 -12.66
CA GLY A 266 10.02 -4.68 -12.29
C GLY A 266 8.82 -3.98 -11.67
N TYR A 267 9.05 -3.02 -10.75
CA TYR A 267 7.97 -2.24 -10.16
C TYR A 267 7.21 -1.42 -11.20
N SER A 268 7.89 -0.80 -12.16
CA SER A 268 7.23 -0.03 -13.21
C SER A 268 6.34 -0.90 -14.10
N LEU A 269 6.80 -2.10 -14.47
CA LEU A 269 6.01 -3.04 -15.26
C LEU A 269 4.78 -3.54 -14.50
N LEU A 270 4.95 -3.88 -13.21
CA LEU A 270 3.85 -4.27 -12.33
C LEU A 270 2.85 -3.12 -12.13
N ASN A 271 3.32 -1.89 -11.98
CA ASN A 271 2.46 -0.71 -11.88
C ASN A 271 1.59 -0.52 -13.12
N LEU A 272 2.14 -0.70 -14.32
CA LEU A 272 1.39 -0.65 -15.58
C LEU A 272 0.32 -1.75 -15.63
N ALA A 273 0.66 -2.97 -15.24
CA ALA A 273 -0.28 -4.08 -15.18
C ALA A 273 -1.43 -3.81 -14.19
N PHE A 274 -1.12 -3.36 -12.96
CA PHE A 274 -2.14 -3.01 -11.97
C PHE A 274 -3.03 -1.85 -12.44
N ALA A 275 -2.48 -0.84 -13.09
CA ALA A 275 -3.24 0.29 -13.61
C ALA A 275 -4.23 -0.14 -14.71
N ALA A 276 -3.80 -1.02 -15.61
CA ALA A 276 -4.66 -1.59 -16.65
C ALA A 276 -5.78 -2.47 -16.05
N ILE A 277 -5.46 -3.31 -15.07
CA ILE A 277 -6.43 -4.12 -14.32
C ILE A 277 -7.45 -3.22 -13.62
N LEU A 278 -7.01 -2.17 -12.93
CA LEU A 278 -7.90 -1.21 -12.26
C LEU A 278 -8.84 -0.50 -13.23
N LYS A 279 -8.41 -0.23 -14.45
CA LYS A 279 -9.26 0.34 -15.50
C LYS A 279 -10.26 -0.68 -16.06
N ALA A 280 -9.87 -1.95 -16.13
CA ALA A 280 -10.69 -3.03 -16.68
C ALA A 280 -11.76 -3.54 -15.71
N ILE A 281 -11.51 -3.56 -14.41
CA ILE A 281 -12.44 -4.06 -13.38
C ILE A 281 -13.81 -3.34 -13.43
N PRO A 282 -13.90 -2.00 -13.38
CA PRO A 282 -15.19 -1.31 -13.45
C PRO A 282 -15.95 -1.53 -14.74
N ALA A 283 -15.24 -1.80 -15.81
CA ALA A 283 -15.79 -2.09 -17.12
C ALA A 283 -16.18 -3.59 -17.31
N GLN A 284 -16.04 -4.40 -16.25
CA GLN A 284 -16.25 -5.85 -16.26
C GLN A 284 -15.41 -6.60 -17.33
N ALA A 285 -14.25 -6.04 -17.69
CA ALA A 285 -13.39 -6.57 -18.75
C ALA A 285 -12.22 -7.41 -18.21
N PHE A 286 -12.13 -7.61 -16.88
CA PHE A 286 -11.10 -8.44 -16.24
C PHE A 286 -11.74 -9.25 -15.12
N PHE A 287 -11.84 -10.57 -15.29
CA PHE A 287 -12.40 -11.54 -14.34
C PHE A 287 -13.62 -11.02 -13.54
N PRO A 288 -14.72 -10.60 -14.18
CA PRO A 288 -15.82 -9.90 -13.50
C PRO A 288 -16.43 -10.68 -12.34
N ARG A 289 -16.46 -12.01 -12.42
CA ARG A 289 -17.00 -12.88 -11.36
C ARG A 289 -16.18 -12.81 -10.05
N LEU A 290 -14.88 -12.51 -10.12
CA LEU A 290 -14.03 -12.38 -8.93
C LEU A 290 -14.25 -11.08 -8.17
N PHE A 291 -14.71 -10.01 -8.84
CA PHE A 291 -14.85 -8.69 -8.25
C PHE A 291 -16.30 -8.30 -7.91
N SER A 292 -17.27 -9.17 -8.23
CA SER A 292 -18.68 -8.91 -8.01
C SER A 292 -19.25 -9.34 -6.65
N PRO A 293 -18.71 -10.35 -5.93
CA PRO A 293 -19.34 -10.85 -4.71
C PRO A 293 -19.41 -9.81 -3.59
N ALA A 294 -20.60 -9.62 -3.01
CA ALA A 294 -20.84 -8.65 -1.94
C ALA A 294 -19.96 -8.87 -0.68
N PRO A 295 -19.66 -10.09 -0.23
CA PRO A 295 -18.74 -10.31 0.89
C PRO A 295 -17.34 -9.74 0.62
N LEU A 296 -16.79 -9.93 -0.59
CA LEU A 296 -15.48 -9.41 -0.97
C LEU A 296 -15.48 -7.88 -1.02
N GLN A 297 -16.57 -7.26 -1.47
CA GLN A 297 -16.73 -5.82 -1.45
C GLN A 297 -16.77 -5.27 -0.01
N TYR A 298 -17.41 -5.98 0.92
CA TYR A 298 -17.38 -5.61 2.33
C TYR A 298 -15.98 -5.71 2.92
N LEU A 299 -15.27 -6.82 2.68
CA LEU A 299 -13.89 -7.00 3.13
C LEU A 299 -12.97 -5.91 2.55
N GLY A 300 -13.14 -5.55 1.29
CA GLY A 300 -12.41 -4.43 0.69
C GLY A 300 -12.75 -3.06 1.28
N LYS A 301 -13.98 -2.87 1.75
CA LYS A 301 -14.39 -1.65 2.45
C LYS A 301 -13.65 -1.48 3.79
N ILE A 302 -13.41 -2.58 4.51
CA ILE A 302 -12.67 -2.61 5.78
C ILE A 302 -11.16 -2.88 5.59
N SER A 303 -10.65 -2.86 4.37
CA SER A 303 -9.26 -3.24 4.03
C SER A 303 -8.20 -2.44 4.76
N TYR A 304 -8.49 -1.19 5.15
CA TYR A 304 -7.58 -0.39 5.95
C TYR A 304 -7.40 -0.99 7.36
N GLY A 305 -8.47 -1.36 8.04
CA GLY A 305 -8.40 -2.08 9.31
C GLY A 305 -7.71 -3.44 9.15
N LEU A 306 -8.05 -4.20 8.09
CA LEU A 306 -7.38 -5.47 7.79
C LEU A 306 -5.86 -5.28 7.69
N TYR A 307 -5.40 -4.22 7.01
CA TYR A 307 -3.98 -3.93 6.87
C TYR A 307 -3.32 -3.49 8.18
N VAL A 308 -3.99 -2.69 9.01
CA VAL A 308 -3.44 -2.24 10.30
C VAL A 308 -3.32 -3.39 11.29
N TYR A 309 -4.29 -4.30 11.34
CA TYR A 309 -4.36 -5.32 12.38
C TYR A 309 -3.72 -6.67 12.02
N HIS A 310 -3.49 -6.99 10.74
CA HIS A 310 -3.09 -8.36 10.35
C HIS A 310 -1.78 -8.82 11.00
N TYR A 311 -0.74 -7.98 10.97
CA TYR A 311 0.59 -8.41 11.43
C TYR A 311 0.66 -8.64 12.94
N PRO A 312 0.16 -7.74 13.82
CA PRO A 312 0.06 -8.05 15.25
C PRO A 312 -0.89 -9.23 15.54
N VAL A 313 -1.96 -9.44 14.79
CA VAL A 313 -2.83 -10.62 14.97
C VAL A 313 -2.09 -11.89 14.61
N ILE A 314 -1.36 -11.94 13.50
CA ILE A 314 -0.52 -13.08 13.12
C ILE A 314 0.43 -13.42 14.29
N TRP A 315 1.18 -12.45 14.78
CA TRP A 315 2.13 -12.62 15.87
C TRP A 315 1.47 -13.14 17.17
N LEU A 316 0.31 -12.61 17.55
CA LEU A 316 -0.42 -13.07 18.74
C LEU A 316 -0.88 -14.52 18.61
N PHE A 317 -1.41 -14.91 17.46
CA PHE A 317 -1.88 -16.27 17.22
C PHE A 317 -0.72 -17.27 17.14
N GLU A 318 0.41 -16.93 16.49
CA GLU A 318 1.62 -17.76 16.48
C GLU A 318 2.10 -18.07 17.90
N ARG A 319 2.15 -17.04 18.75
CA ARG A 319 2.53 -17.20 20.16
C ARG A 319 1.52 -18.06 20.95
N ALA A 320 0.24 -17.79 20.80
CA ALA A 320 -0.79 -18.54 21.50
C ALA A 320 -0.83 -20.01 21.06
N ALA A 321 -0.63 -20.28 19.78
CA ALA A 321 -0.61 -21.64 19.25
C ALA A 321 0.64 -22.43 19.70
N ASN A 322 1.77 -21.74 19.92
CA ASN A 322 3.03 -22.33 20.37
C ASN A 322 3.40 -23.64 19.63
N GLY A 323 3.22 -23.66 18.30
CA GLY A 323 3.50 -24.81 17.43
C GLY A 323 2.51 -25.99 17.55
N ARG A 324 1.41 -25.85 18.32
CA ARG A 324 0.46 -26.94 18.58
C ARG A 324 -0.60 -27.14 17.49
N LEU A 325 -0.78 -26.14 16.60
CA LEU A 325 -1.80 -26.18 15.57
C LEU A 325 -1.19 -26.46 14.18
N PRO A 326 -1.90 -27.22 13.32
CA PRO A 326 -1.48 -27.38 11.92
C PRO A 326 -1.36 -26.01 11.21
N PRO A 327 -0.33 -25.77 10.41
CA PRO A 327 -0.07 -24.44 9.82
C PRO A 327 -1.24 -23.88 9.03
N LEU A 328 -1.90 -24.68 8.19
CA LEU A 328 -3.03 -24.21 7.38
C LEU A 328 -4.24 -23.79 8.26
N PHE A 329 -4.50 -24.55 9.31
CA PHE A 329 -5.58 -24.22 10.27
C PHE A 329 -5.25 -22.94 11.04
N LEU A 330 -4.01 -22.79 11.49
CA LEU A 330 -3.53 -21.58 12.17
C LEU A 330 -3.65 -20.36 11.26
N ASN A 331 -3.24 -20.46 9.99
CA ASN A 331 -3.38 -19.37 9.01
C ASN A 331 -4.84 -18.98 8.78
N ALA A 332 -5.77 -19.94 8.75
CA ALA A 332 -7.19 -19.68 8.64
C ALA A 332 -7.74 -18.93 9.89
N LEU A 333 -7.29 -19.32 11.09
CA LEU A 333 -7.65 -18.63 12.34
C LEU A 333 -7.09 -17.21 12.38
N MET A 334 -5.84 -17.00 11.93
CA MET A 334 -5.22 -15.67 11.84
C MET A 334 -6.01 -14.76 10.90
N LEU A 335 -6.42 -15.28 9.73
CA LEU A 335 -7.22 -14.50 8.77
C LEU A 335 -8.60 -14.19 9.36
N ALA A 336 -9.27 -15.17 9.96
CA ALA A 336 -10.56 -14.98 10.59
C ALA A 336 -10.49 -13.97 11.75
N GLY A 337 -9.47 -14.05 12.60
CA GLY A 337 -9.20 -13.11 13.69
C GLY A 337 -8.94 -11.69 13.16
N THR A 338 -8.15 -11.56 12.11
CA THR A 338 -7.91 -10.27 11.47
C THR A 338 -9.19 -9.66 10.91
N ILE A 339 -10.04 -10.47 10.25
CA ILE A 339 -11.32 -10.02 9.73
C ILE A 339 -12.25 -9.60 10.89
N ALA A 340 -12.34 -10.39 11.96
CA ALA A 340 -13.20 -10.11 13.09
C ALA A 340 -12.82 -8.79 13.78
N VAL A 341 -11.55 -8.59 14.12
CA VAL A 341 -11.06 -7.35 14.75
C VAL A 341 -11.29 -6.15 13.83
N SER A 342 -11.01 -6.29 12.54
CA SER A 342 -11.20 -5.20 11.57
C SER A 342 -12.65 -4.84 11.36
N ALA A 343 -13.55 -5.83 11.32
CA ALA A 343 -14.99 -5.60 11.21
C ALA A 343 -15.55 -4.91 12.46
N LEU A 344 -15.17 -5.37 13.66
CA LEU A 344 -15.54 -4.72 14.92
C LEU A 344 -15.03 -3.26 14.97
N SER A 345 -13.75 -3.05 14.66
CA SER A 345 -13.17 -1.70 14.60
C SER A 345 -13.93 -0.81 13.62
N TYR A 346 -14.23 -1.31 12.44
CA TYR A 346 -14.95 -0.55 11.41
C TYR A 346 -16.36 -0.17 11.87
N GLU A 347 -17.17 -1.12 12.35
CA GLU A 347 -18.56 -0.88 12.70
C GLU A 347 -18.72 -0.04 13.98
N LEU A 348 -17.88 -0.27 14.99
CA LEU A 348 -17.98 0.41 16.27
C LEU A 348 -17.28 1.77 16.32
N PHE A 349 -16.18 1.93 15.58
CA PHE A 349 -15.32 3.11 15.69
C PHE A 349 -15.19 3.90 14.37
N GLU A 350 -14.61 3.31 13.30
CA GLU A 350 -14.24 4.04 12.09
C GLU A 350 -15.45 4.66 11.36
N LYS A 351 -16.57 3.96 11.32
CA LYS A 351 -17.80 4.38 10.63
C LYS A 351 -18.33 5.72 11.11
N ARG A 352 -18.11 6.07 12.38
CA ARG A 352 -18.49 7.37 12.96
C ARG A 352 -17.67 8.52 12.35
N PHE A 353 -16.36 8.36 12.21
CA PHE A 353 -15.49 9.35 11.60
C PHE A 353 -15.72 9.47 10.08
N ILE A 354 -16.02 8.34 9.43
CA ILE A 354 -16.40 8.34 8.01
C ILE A 354 -17.70 9.12 7.79
N ALA A 355 -18.67 9.01 8.69
CA ALA A 355 -19.91 9.81 8.64
C ALA A 355 -19.64 11.31 8.85
N LEU A 356 -18.77 11.67 9.81
CA LEU A 356 -18.32 13.06 10.01
C LEU A 356 -17.62 13.61 8.76
N LYS A 357 -16.76 12.83 8.13
CA LYS A 357 -16.11 13.19 6.87
C LYS A 357 -17.11 13.58 5.78
N ASP A 358 -18.16 12.80 5.61
CA ASP A 358 -19.16 13.06 4.56
C ASP A 358 -20.10 14.23 4.94
N ARG A 359 -20.24 14.54 6.23
CA ARG A 359 -20.98 15.71 6.76
C ARG A 359 -20.18 17.01 6.62
N TRP A 360 -18.90 17.02 6.99
CA TRP A 360 -18.08 18.24 7.05
C TRP A 360 -17.38 18.56 5.73
N PHE A 361 -16.99 17.53 4.99
CA PHE A 361 -16.27 17.65 3.73
C PHE A 361 -17.04 16.94 2.61
N ARG A 362 -17.94 17.67 1.93
CA ARG A 362 -18.78 17.10 0.86
C ARG A 362 -17.92 16.66 -0.33
N LYS A 363 -18.28 15.52 -0.95
CA LYS A 363 -17.61 15.02 -2.18
C LYS A 363 -17.68 16.02 -3.32
N ASP A 364 -18.81 16.67 -3.47
CA ASP A 364 -19.12 17.61 -4.55
C ASP A 364 -18.62 19.02 -4.23
N GLY A 365 -17.98 19.25 -3.05
CA GLY A 365 -17.45 20.56 -2.65
C GLY A 365 -18.42 21.71 -2.73
N GLY A 366 -19.74 21.42 -2.77
CA GLY A 366 -20.77 22.42 -2.95
C GLY A 366 -21.01 22.81 -4.42
N LYS A 367 -20.72 21.90 -5.38
CA LYS A 367 -21.13 22.06 -6.78
C LYS A 367 -22.61 22.44 -6.82
N PRO A 368 -23.01 23.53 -7.48
CA PRO A 368 -24.43 23.83 -7.64
C PRO A 368 -25.10 22.63 -8.30
N ARG A 369 -26.23 22.18 -7.75
CA ARG A 369 -27.07 21.20 -8.45
C ARG A 369 -27.58 21.90 -9.73
N ARG A 370 -27.15 21.41 -10.88
CA ARG A 370 -27.78 21.76 -12.17
C ARG A 370 -29.10 21.04 -12.30
#